data_ec3063409df9a715de774c98045b53c1
#
_entry.id   ec3063409df9a715de774c98045b53c1
#
_cell.length_a   1.000
_cell.length_b   1.000
_cell.length_c   1.000
_cell.angle_alpha   90.00
_cell.angle_beta   90.00
_cell.angle_gamma   90.00
#
_symmetry.space_group_name_H-M   'P 1'
#
loop_
_entity.id
_entity.type
_entity.pdbx_description
1 polymer ?
#
loop_
_entity_poly.entity_id
_entity_poly.type
_entity_poly.pdbx_seq_one_letter_code
_entity_poly.pdbx_strand_id
1 'polypeptide(L)'
;MLLSHIQKVLNLPVFSLSIFISFVSLTSTFFLSANERCLADTYYVATNGNDSNSGSLSNPWKTIEKSIEKLQPGDTLYLRSGTYYESQIEINNHGEKSNWITIKNYADESVAIDGCYKEFRSTPNAQWEVYDSSKGIYRSVKTYPNAREIYGYFGSGNDNYRLVPYEDYDDLRASNEDYTRSGSIYIGPGIFWNSSNKKIYIRLKPSKQEIAMGYNIPSNTDPRSTPMYIFSDHEIITFGPSSSYISIEGINARYQNNVFEFESGSDHITLKNMEIAGGRTPIMIRGDVRDIVLDGIHVSDNVPPWIAWSDVKCGTQPGHSLQGTAISIEDSAHDIEIKNCIFENTWDGIDANETAYNLHIHDNVFKGTRDDVVQLGSGCSDIEFNHNKLLFVSKGVSREGSGSPLRPGTKYIHHNIIDCSKPMLGGRRDPDDVLSEKYHGPNGDGMVWARPFGRHQGIEFGGGDPWKIYHNTIIFGKELNGKGAGHEYILESFYPGYPQEVYNNIIIQTMDHWLARDCRVADGSQICDGNIYYRSVAGPKNYFFRSWEEKLGSSSYYFKSLSAFKSSPLFDASRKYYAPGWEKNGTEANPQLDKDYYPAPDGPAATGAIPLPSSWPGLDGGGYRGALPPQTP
;
A
#
# COMPACT_ATOMS: atom_id res chain seq x y z
N MET A 1 -64.45 4.33 -38.98
CA MET A 1 -63.77 5.27 -39.89
C MET A 1 -62.24 5.02 -40.00
N LEU A 2 -61.57 4.73 -38.91
CA LEU A 2 -60.11 4.48 -38.95
C LEU A 2 -59.73 3.17 -39.69
N LEU A 3 -60.49 2.11 -39.49
CA LEU A 3 -60.26 0.81 -40.15
C LEU A 3 -60.44 0.85 -41.66
N SER A 4 -61.38 1.66 -42.20
CA SER A 4 -61.63 1.78 -43.64
C SER A 4 -60.53 2.59 -44.34
N HIS A 5 -59.80 3.43 -43.62
CA HIS A 5 -58.67 4.20 -44.19
C HIS A 5 -57.39 3.37 -44.27
N ILE A 6 -57.16 2.50 -43.29
CA ILE A 6 -55.99 1.61 -43.26
C ILE A 6 -56.10 0.53 -44.38
N GLN A 7 -57.30 0.02 -44.60
CA GLN A 7 -57.54 -0.97 -45.68
C GLN A 7 -57.31 -0.40 -47.08
N LYS A 8 -57.51 0.88 -47.31
CA LYS A 8 -57.27 1.57 -48.60
C LYS A 8 -55.79 1.85 -48.87
N VAL A 9 -54.98 1.96 -47.84
CA VAL A 9 -53.54 2.29 -47.96
C VAL A 9 -52.71 1.02 -48.13
N LEU A 10 -53.11 -0.11 -47.57
CA LEU A 10 -52.31 -1.35 -47.55
C LEU A 10 -52.76 -2.43 -48.53
N ASN A 11 -53.89 -2.27 -49.25
CA ASN A 11 -54.40 -3.16 -50.30
C ASN A 11 -54.42 -4.66 -49.95
N LEU A 12 -54.72 -4.98 -48.63
CA LEU A 12 -54.69 -6.35 -48.10
C LEU A 12 -56.11 -6.92 -47.93
N PRO A 13 -56.36 -8.19 -48.28
CA PRO A 13 -57.67 -8.82 -48.08
C PRO A 13 -58.02 -9.03 -46.59
N VAL A 14 -59.31 -9.02 -46.28
CA VAL A 14 -59.87 -9.02 -44.91
C VAL A 14 -59.32 -10.15 -44.02
N PHE A 15 -58.92 -11.28 -44.56
CA PHE A 15 -58.36 -12.42 -43.85
C PHE A 15 -56.93 -12.15 -43.29
N SER A 16 -56.17 -11.26 -43.90
CA SER A 16 -54.80 -10.96 -43.39
C SER A 16 -54.78 -9.94 -42.27
N LEU A 17 -55.84 -9.15 -42.09
CA LEU A 17 -55.91 -8.14 -41.03
C LEU A 17 -56.14 -8.76 -39.65
N SER A 18 -56.89 -9.85 -39.56
CA SER A 18 -57.12 -10.60 -38.30
C SER A 18 -55.86 -11.28 -37.80
N ILE A 19 -55.00 -11.78 -38.69
CA ILE A 19 -53.71 -12.39 -38.33
C ILE A 19 -52.72 -11.31 -37.87
N PHE A 20 -52.76 -10.11 -38.47
CA PHE A 20 -51.87 -9.00 -38.11
C PHE A 20 -52.21 -8.42 -36.71
N ILE A 21 -53.51 -8.32 -36.37
CA ILE A 21 -53.96 -7.86 -35.06
C ILE A 21 -53.61 -8.91 -33.97
N SER A 22 -53.69 -10.21 -34.28
CA SER A 22 -53.27 -11.28 -33.39
C SER A 22 -51.77 -11.31 -33.17
N PHE A 23 -50.96 -10.99 -34.23
CA PHE A 23 -49.49 -10.92 -34.10
C PHE A 23 -49.03 -9.70 -33.32
N VAL A 24 -49.66 -8.53 -33.48
CA VAL A 24 -49.37 -7.31 -32.70
C VAL A 24 -49.81 -7.47 -31.26
N SER A 25 -50.90 -8.18 -30.99
CA SER A 25 -51.34 -8.51 -29.60
C SER A 25 -50.42 -9.53 -28.93
N LEU A 26 -49.86 -10.53 -29.70
CA LEU A 26 -48.89 -11.50 -29.15
C LEU A 26 -47.51 -10.88 -28.91
N THR A 27 -47.06 -9.95 -29.77
CA THR A 27 -45.78 -9.26 -29.58
C THR A 27 -45.86 -8.23 -28.45
N SER A 28 -47.01 -7.56 -28.23
CA SER A 28 -47.16 -6.65 -27.09
C SER A 28 -47.25 -7.40 -25.75
N THR A 29 -47.78 -8.63 -25.71
CA THR A 29 -47.75 -9.46 -24.49
C THR A 29 -46.35 -10.05 -24.24
N PHE A 30 -45.57 -10.30 -25.27
CA PHE A 30 -44.16 -10.73 -25.10
C PHE A 30 -43.24 -9.58 -24.69
N PHE A 31 -43.52 -8.34 -25.08
CA PHE A 31 -42.75 -7.16 -24.61
C PHE A 31 -43.16 -6.64 -23.24
N LEU A 32 -44.35 -6.99 -22.71
CA LEU A 32 -44.77 -6.65 -21.35
C LEU A 32 -44.32 -7.66 -20.28
N SER A 33 -43.84 -8.83 -20.66
CA SER A 33 -43.32 -9.81 -19.73
C SER A 33 -41.80 -9.70 -19.48
N ALA A 34 -41.12 -8.73 -20.10
CA ALA A 34 -39.67 -8.53 -19.95
C ALA A 34 -39.27 -7.43 -18.92
N ASN A 35 -40.21 -7.00 -18.10
CA ASN A 35 -39.92 -6.14 -16.95
C ASN A 35 -40.40 -6.80 -15.65
N GLU A 36 -40.11 -8.08 -15.44
CA GLU A 36 -39.97 -8.55 -14.08
C GLU A 36 -38.74 -7.85 -13.52
N ARG A 37 -38.94 -6.81 -12.73
CA ARG A 37 -37.91 -6.32 -11.82
C ARG A 37 -37.50 -7.55 -11.01
N CYS A 38 -36.33 -8.08 -11.26
CA CYS A 38 -35.71 -9.03 -10.38
C CYS A 38 -35.74 -8.35 -9.00
N LEU A 39 -36.60 -8.80 -8.09
CA LEU A 39 -36.59 -8.30 -6.73
C LEU A 39 -35.26 -8.77 -6.14
N ALA A 40 -34.55 -7.87 -5.49
CA ALA A 40 -33.31 -8.19 -4.81
C ALA A 40 -33.57 -9.30 -3.77
N ASP A 41 -32.90 -10.41 -3.92
CA ASP A 41 -33.02 -11.55 -3.02
C ASP A 41 -31.90 -11.52 -1.95
N THR A 42 -32.17 -12.23 -0.86
CA THR A 42 -31.21 -12.35 0.25
C THR A 42 -30.87 -13.81 0.48
N TYR A 43 -29.58 -14.11 0.41
CA TYR A 43 -29.05 -15.46 0.55
C TYR A 43 -28.06 -15.57 1.71
N TYR A 44 -27.82 -16.79 2.16
CA TYR A 44 -26.97 -17.10 3.30
C TYR A 44 -26.03 -18.26 3.00
N VAL A 45 -24.77 -18.09 3.43
CA VAL A 45 -23.76 -19.15 3.44
C VAL A 45 -23.36 -19.42 4.88
N ALA A 46 -23.19 -20.70 5.23
CA ALA A 46 -22.70 -21.10 6.53
C ALA A 46 -21.74 -22.30 6.41
N THR A 47 -20.73 -22.37 7.26
CA THR A 47 -19.73 -23.47 7.23
C THR A 47 -20.32 -24.84 7.44
N ASN A 48 -21.51 -24.95 8.05
CA ASN A 48 -22.30 -26.15 8.22
C ASN A 48 -23.47 -26.28 7.23
N GLY A 49 -23.52 -25.43 6.20
CA GLY A 49 -24.56 -25.46 5.17
C GLY A 49 -24.39 -26.59 4.16
N ASN A 50 -25.17 -26.52 3.09
CA ASN A 50 -25.11 -27.46 1.97
C ASN A 50 -25.44 -26.74 0.67
N ASP A 51 -24.62 -26.88 -0.37
CA ASP A 51 -24.78 -26.17 -1.64
C ASP A 51 -26.01 -26.60 -2.46
N SER A 52 -26.65 -27.70 -2.07
CA SER A 52 -27.96 -28.13 -2.61
C SER A 52 -29.16 -27.45 -1.93
N ASN A 53 -28.94 -26.70 -0.86
CA ASN A 53 -30.00 -25.96 -0.16
C ASN A 53 -30.52 -24.77 -0.98
N SER A 54 -31.58 -24.12 -0.47
CA SER A 54 -32.18 -22.94 -1.08
C SER A 54 -31.40 -21.63 -0.88
N GLY A 55 -30.38 -21.60 -0.03
CA GLY A 55 -29.68 -20.38 0.36
C GLY A 55 -30.43 -19.52 1.39
N SER A 56 -31.59 -19.97 1.92
CA SER A 56 -32.30 -19.22 2.96
C SER A 56 -31.59 -19.29 4.31
N LEU A 57 -31.94 -18.39 5.24
CA LEU A 57 -31.34 -18.36 6.58
C LEU A 57 -31.44 -19.72 7.31
N SER A 58 -32.51 -20.45 7.15
CA SER A 58 -32.71 -21.78 7.76
C SER A 58 -32.07 -22.93 6.97
N ASN A 59 -31.79 -22.72 5.70
CA ASN A 59 -31.17 -23.68 4.79
C ASN A 59 -30.06 -23.00 3.97
N PRO A 60 -28.96 -22.61 4.62
CA PRO A 60 -27.87 -21.86 3.95
C PRO A 60 -27.08 -22.77 3.01
N TRP A 61 -26.47 -22.15 2.04
CA TRP A 61 -25.42 -22.78 1.22
C TRP A 61 -24.17 -23.03 2.07
N LYS A 62 -23.22 -23.78 1.54
CA LYS A 62 -22.02 -24.16 2.27
C LYS A 62 -20.78 -23.36 1.83
N THR A 63 -20.60 -23.21 0.51
CA THR A 63 -19.40 -22.60 -0.07
C THR A 63 -19.69 -21.23 -0.64
N ILE A 64 -18.72 -20.33 -0.51
CA ILE A 64 -18.80 -18.98 -1.07
C ILE A 64 -18.78 -19.07 -2.59
N GLU A 65 -17.85 -19.85 -3.16
CA GLU A 65 -17.72 -20.04 -4.60
C GLU A 65 -19.06 -20.39 -5.28
N LYS A 66 -19.75 -21.43 -4.79
CA LYS A 66 -21.04 -21.87 -5.35
C LYS A 66 -22.18 -20.87 -5.12
N SER A 67 -22.07 -20.07 -4.08
CA SER A 67 -23.08 -19.06 -3.76
C SER A 67 -22.99 -17.87 -4.70
N ILE A 68 -21.78 -17.42 -4.99
CA ILE A 68 -21.52 -16.30 -5.89
C ILE A 68 -22.08 -16.58 -7.30
N GLU A 69 -21.90 -17.80 -7.83
CA GLU A 69 -22.43 -18.19 -9.16
C GLU A 69 -23.94 -17.93 -9.34
N LYS A 70 -24.68 -17.81 -8.25
CA LYS A 70 -26.16 -17.69 -8.26
C LYS A 70 -26.67 -16.28 -8.11
N LEU A 71 -25.80 -15.34 -7.74
CA LEU A 71 -26.20 -13.95 -7.45
C LEU A 71 -26.58 -13.19 -8.72
N GLN A 72 -27.64 -12.41 -8.60
CA GLN A 72 -28.16 -11.52 -9.64
C GLN A 72 -28.03 -10.05 -9.18
N PRO A 73 -28.19 -9.07 -10.07
CA PRO A 73 -28.16 -7.65 -9.71
C PRO A 73 -29.14 -7.32 -8.57
N GLY A 74 -28.63 -6.71 -7.52
CA GLY A 74 -29.38 -6.32 -6.32
C GLY A 74 -29.32 -7.33 -5.17
N ASP A 75 -28.86 -8.53 -5.41
CA ASP A 75 -28.83 -9.58 -4.37
C ASP A 75 -27.84 -9.28 -3.25
N THR A 76 -28.19 -9.75 -2.07
CA THR A 76 -27.31 -9.73 -0.89
C THR A 76 -26.98 -11.13 -0.43
N LEU A 77 -25.70 -11.45 -0.38
CA LEU A 77 -25.17 -12.69 0.20
C LEU A 77 -24.61 -12.42 1.59
N TYR A 78 -25.23 -13.02 2.61
CA TYR A 78 -24.72 -12.99 3.97
C TYR A 78 -23.87 -14.21 4.29
N LEU A 79 -22.65 -13.98 4.77
CA LEU A 79 -21.80 -15.02 5.31
C LEU A 79 -22.04 -15.11 6.83
N ARG A 80 -22.34 -16.32 7.31
CA ARG A 80 -22.50 -16.62 8.73
C ARG A 80 -21.13 -16.83 9.38
N SER A 81 -21.08 -16.67 10.68
CA SER A 81 -19.83 -16.80 11.45
C SER A 81 -19.07 -18.09 11.18
N GLY A 82 -17.75 -17.98 11.11
CA GLY A 82 -16.86 -19.11 10.93
C GLY A 82 -15.67 -18.82 10.01
N THR A 83 -14.84 -19.85 9.81
CA THR A 83 -13.72 -19.81 8.88
C THR A 83 -14.05 -20.67 7.66
N TYR A 84 -14.06 -20.02 6.51
CA TYR A 84 -14.22 -20.64 5.20
C TYR A 84 -12.83 -20.90 4.62
N TYR A 85 -12.46 -22.17 4.46
CA TYR A 85 -11.18 -22.57 3.87
C TYR A 85 -11.37 -22.67 2.35
N GLU A 86 -11.38 -21.53 1.70
CA GLU A 86 -11.61 -21.39 0.27
C GLU A 86 -10.57 -20.45 -0.33
N SER A 87 -10.19 -20.70 -1.58
CA SER A 87 -9.33 -19.88 -2.41
C SER A 87 -9.67 -20.09 -3.88
N GLN A 88 -9.15 -19.26 -4.76
CA GLN A 88 -9.41 -19.28 -6.20
C GLN A 88 -10.92 -19.10 -6.49
N ILE A 89 -11.58 -18.23 -5.72
CA ILE A 89 -12.97 -17.84 -5.93
C ILE A 89 -12.98 -16.79 -7.04
N GLU A 90 -13.57 -17.15 -8.16
CA GLU A 90 -13.70 -16.23 -9.29
C GLU A 90 -15.08 -15.56 -9.28
N ILE A 91 -15.11 -14.25 -9.32
CA ILE A 91 -16.33 -13.45 -9.41
C ILE A 91 -16.37 -12.88 -10.83
N ASN A 92 -17.41 -13.25 -11.60
CA ASN A 92 -17.72 -12.71 -12.91
C ASN A 92 -19.14 -12.14 -12.96
N ASN A 93 -19.71 -11.86 -11.78
CA ASN A 93 -21.05 -11.34 -11.66
C ASN A 93 -21.10 -9.86 -12.08
N HIS A 94 -22.22 -9.48 -12.64
CA HIS A 94 -22.50 -8.13 -13.06
C HIS A 94 -23.74 -7.60 -12.33
N GLY A 95 -23.52 -6.69 -11.38
CA GLY A 95 -24.56 -5.87 -10.78
C GLY A 95 -24.95 -4.73 -11.71
N GLU A 96 -25.77 -3.81 -11.24
CA GLU A 96 -26.17 -2.61 -11.96
C GLU A 96 -25.98 -1.37 -11.09
N LYS A 97 -25.83 -0.21 -11.70
CA LYS A 97 -25.61 1.08 -10.99
C LYS A 97 -26.60 1.33 -9.82
N SER A 98 -27.84 0.88 -9.97
CA SER A 98 -28.88 1.02 -8.94
C SER A 98 -29.13 -0.26 -8.14
N ASN A 99 -28.49 -1.37 -8.49
CA ASN A 99 -28.73 -2.72 -7.95
C ASN A 99 -27.39 -3.45 -7.80
N TRP A 100 -26.60 -3.01 -6.83
CA TRP A 100 -25.30 -3.65 -6.52
C TRP A 100 -25.48 -5.03 -5.94
N ILE A 101 -24.60 -5.94 -6.29
CA ILE A 101 -24.46 -7.23 -5.59
C ILE A 101 -23.66 -6.96 -4.31
N THR A 102 -24.20 -7.38 -3.16
CA THR A 102 -23.55 -7.16 -1.87
C THR A 102 -23.20 -8.48 -1.20
N ILE A 103 -21.94 -8.67 -0.82
CA ILE A 103 -21.42 -9.82 -0.10
C ILE A 103 -20.91 -9.31 1.26
N LYS A 104 -21.49 -9.78 2.37
CA LYS A 104 -21.10 -9.27 3.68
C LYS A 104 -21.37 -10.25 4.83
N ASN A 105 -20.76 -9.95 5.97
CA ASN A 105 -21.04 -10.68 7.20
C ASN A 105 -22.48 -10.43 7.67
N TYR A 106 -23.09 -11.45 8.30
CA TYR A 106 -24.43 -11.34 8.85
C TYR A 106 -24.40 -10.78 10.27
N ALA A 107 -25.13 -9.69 10.51
CA ALA A 107 -25.35 -9.11 11.83
C ALA A 107 -24.06 -8.98 12.68
N ASP A 108 -23.00 -8.46 12.08
CA ASP A 108 -21.67 -8.29 12.70
C ASP A 108 -21.02 -9.61 13.18
N GLU A 109 -21.45 -10.74 12.67
CA GLU A 109 -20.82 -12.03 12.93
C GLU A 109 -19.38 -12.02 12.40
N SER A 110 -18.45 -12.63 13.15
CA SER A 110 -17.05 -12.76 12.72
C SER A 110 -16.92 -13.80 11.61
N VAL A 111 -16.50 -13.34 10.44
CA VAL A 111 -16.32 -14.16 9.25
C VAL A 111 -14.86 -14.06 8.79
N ALA A 112 -14.27 -15.20 8.46
CA ALA A 112 -12.94 -15.24 7.85
C ALA A 112 -12.92 -16.16 6.63
N ILE A 113 -12.37 -15.68 5.51
CA ILE A 113 -11.96 -16.51 4.38
C ILE A 113 -10.46 -16.77 4.56
N ASP A 114 -10.07 -18.02 4.61
CA ASP A 114 -8.72 -18.47 4.95
C ASP A 114 -8.18 -19.36 3.82
N GLY A 115 -7.25 -18.83 3.04
CA GLY A 115 -6.68 -19.53 1.89
C GLY A 115 -5.59 -20.54 2.23
N CYS A 116 -5.24 -20.73 3.52
CA CYS A 116 -4.17 -21.64 3.90
C CYS A 116 -4.56 -23.13 3.76
N TYR A 117 -3.56 -23.97 3.63
CA TYR A 117 -3.74 -25.42 3.68
C TYR A 117 -4.22 -25.85 5.07
N LYS A 118 -5.48 -26.23 5.16
CA LYS A 118 -6.17 -26.55 6.42
C LYS A 118 -5.46 -27.60 7.29
N GLU A 119 -4.78 -28.56 6.65
CA GLU A 119 -4.10 -29.65 7.35
C GLU A 119 -2.93 -29.20 8.24
N PHE A 120 -2.37 -28.03 8.02
CA PHE A 120 -1.31 -27.50 8.88
C PHE A 120 -1.82 -26.75 10.11
N ARG A 121 -3.10 -26.47 10.18
CA ARG A 121 -3.73 -25.68 11.26
C ARG A 121 -3.87 -26.40 12.58
N SER A 122 -3.98 -27.73 12.56
CA SER A 122 -4.20 -28.52 13.77
C SER A 122 -2.91 -28.83 14.52
N THR A 123 -2.99 -28.88 15.85
CA THR A 123 -1.92 -29.36 16.72
C THR A 123 -2.46 -30.45 17.63
N PRO A 124 -1.76 -31.59 17.82
CA PRO A 124 -0.51 -31.95 17.16
C PRO A 124 -0.66 -32.16 15.64
N ASN A 125 0.37 -31.85 14.87
CA ASN A 125 0.34 -31.89 13.42
C ASN A 125 1.19 -33.04 12.87
N ALA A 126 0.55 -34.00 12.22
CA ALA A 126 1.21 -35.16 11.61
C ALA A 126 1.70 -34.90 10.17
N GLN A 127 1.54 -33.68 9.65
CA GLN A 127 1.98 -33.34 8.28
C GLN A 127 3.48 -33.03 8.16
N TRP A 128 4.19 -33.00 9.28
CA TRP A 128 5.62 -32.73 9.33
C TRP A 128 6.43 -33.95 9.77
N GLU A 129 7.50 -34.23 9.07
CA GLU A 129 8.53 -35.21 9.46
C GLU A 129 9.88 -34.53 9.68
N VAL A 130 10.69 -35.06 10.61
CA VAL A 130 12.05 -34.57 10.83
C VAL A 130 12.88 -34.89 9.59
N TYR A 131 13.50 -33.87 8.99
CA TYR A 131 14.37 -34.02 7.82
C TYR A 131 15.86 -33.89 8.19
N ASP A 132 16.22 -32.83 8.89
CA ASP A 132 17.57 -32.62 9.43
C ASP A 132 17.48 -32.20 10.90
N SER A 133 17.68 -33.16 11.78
CA SER A 133 17.60 -32.91 13.24
C SER A 133 18.73 -32.01 13.73
N SER A 134 19.89 -32.00 13.07
CA SER A 134 21.05 -31.19 13.45
C SER A 134 20.79 -29.69 13.21
N LYS A 135 19.96 -29.37 12.24
CA LYS A 135 19.58 -28.00 11.87
C LYS A 135 18.18 -27.60 12.35
N GLY A 136 17.39 -28.54 12.88
CA GLY A 136 16.00 -28.31 13.24
C GLY A 136 15.11 -28.10 12.01
N ILE A 137 15.39 -28.81 10.91
CA ILE A 137 14.62 -28.69 9.68
C ILE A 137 13.63 -29.86 9.60
N TYR A 138 12.40 -29.51 9.32
CA TYR A 138 11.31 -30.44 9.08
C TYR A 138 10.87 -30.36 7.61
N ARG A 139 10.24 -31.41 7.14
CA ARG A 139 9.74 -31.52 5.78
C ARG A 139 8.29 -31.97 5.78
N SER A 140 7.50 -31.49 4.82
CA SER A 140 6.11 -31.94 4.66
C SER A 140 6.04 -33.44 4.31
N VAL A 141 5.08 -34.18 4.92
CA VAL A 141 4.80 -35.58 4.58
C VAL A 141 4.21 -35.69 3.18
N LYS A 142 3.27 -34.81 2.84
CA LYS A 142 2.66 -34.73 1.50
C LYS A 142 3.50 -33.90 0.54
N THR A 143 3.20 -34.01 -0.75
CA THR A 143 3.68 -33.13 -1.81
C THR A 143 2.65 -32.08 -2.16
N TYR A 144 3.13 -30.92 -2.65
CA TYR A 144 2.31 -29.77 -3.05
C TYR A 144 2.66 -29.39 -4.50
N PRO A 145 2.18 -30.16 -5.49
CA PRO A 145 2.62 -30.04 -6.89
C PRO A 145 2.14 -28.76 -7.57
N ASN A 146 1.01 -28.20 -7.12
CA ASN A 146 0.41 -27.02 -7.72
C ASN A 146 0.92 -25.70 -7.10
N ALA A 147 1.75 -25.77 -6.07
CA ALA A 147 2.38 -24.58 -5.53
C ALA A 147 3.41 -24.03 -6.53
N ARG A 148 3.47 -22.72 -6.68
CA ARG A 148 4.53 -22.00 -7.40
C ARG A 148 5.56 -21.50 -6.39
N GLU A 149 5.08 -20.90 -5.31
CA GLU A 149 5.83 -20.46 -4.16
C GLU A 149 5.06 -20.85 -2.91
N ILE A 150 5.72 -20.89 -1.76
CA ILE A 150 5.07 -21.19 -0.48
C ILE A 150 5.42 -20.12 0.53
N TYR A 151 4.39 -19.67 1.20
CA TYR A 151 4.45 -18.70 2.28
C TYR A 151 3.86 -19.28 3.55
N GLY A 152 4.07 -18.61 4.67
CA GLY A 152 3.45 -19.06 5.89
C GLY A 152 3.61 -18.15 7.07
N TYR A 153 2.83 -18.47 8.10
CA TYR A 153 2.93 -17.92 9.44
C TYR A 153 3.00 -19.05 10.46
N PHE A 154 3.51 -18.76 11.63
CA PHE A 154 3.51 -19.69 12.75
C PHE A 154 3.22 -18.96 14.07
N GLY A 155 2.64 -19.69 15.01
CA GLY A 155 2.24 -19.12 16.29
C GLY A 155 0.72 -18.95 16.42
N SER A 156 0.27 -18.15 17.37
CA SER A 156 -1.15 -17.92 17.61
C SER A 156 -1.41 -16.54 18.24
N GLY A 157 -2.57 -15.98 17.98
CA GLY A 157 -2.95 -14.68 18.52
C GLY A 157 -1.98 -13.57 18.13
N ASN A 158 -1.55 -12.75 19.10
CA ASN A 158 -0.61 -11.66 18.88
C ASN A 158 0.83 -12.13 18.61
N ASP A 159 1.13 -13.42 18.81
CA ASP A 159 2.42 -14.05 18.53
C ASP A 159 2.38 -14.88 17.25
N ASN A 160 1.63 -14.43 16.26
CA ASN A 160 1.57 -15.01 14.93
C ASN A 160 2.56 -14.29 14.02
N TYR A 161 3.64 -14.98 13.65
CA TYR A 161 4.75 -14.41 12.91
C TYR A 161 4.82 -14.95 11.48
N ARG A 162 5.03 -14.04 10.51
CA ARG A 162 5.33 -14.45 9.15
C ARG A 162 6.68 -15.16 9.08
N LEU A 163 6.73 -16.23 8.29
CA LEU A 163 7.96 -16.94 7.95
C LEU A 163 8.69 -16.23 6.81
N VAL A 164 10.03 -16.29 6.83
CA VAL A 164 10.85 -15.89 5.68
C VAL A 164 10.68 -16.91 4.56
N PRO A 165 10.15 -16.51 3.39
CA PRO A 165 10.09 -17.40 2.23
C PRO A 165 11.47 -17.46 1.57
N TYR A 166 12.27 -18.47 1.89
CA TYR A 166 13.59 -18.65 1.31
C TYR A 166 13.50 -19.13 -0.13
N GLU A 167 14.22 -18.48 -1.03
CA GLU A 167 14.34 -18.90 -2.44
C GLU A 167 15.37 -20.02 -2.62
N ASP A 168 16.35 -20.11 -1.73
CA ASP A 168 17.37 -21.14 -1.72
C ASP A 168 17.32 -21.98 -0.45
N TYR A 169 17.34 -23.31 -0.62
CA TYR A 169 17.42 -24.25 0.49
C TYR A 169 18.70 -24.08 1.30
N ASP A 170 19.82 -23.69 0.66
CA ASP A 170 21.09 -23.49 1.33
C ASP A 170 21.04 -22.33 2.33
N ASP A 171 20.23 -21.31 2.07
CA ASP A 171 19.98 -20.23 3.04
C ASP A 171 19.14 -20.73 4.23
N LEU A 172 18.07 -21.48 4.00
CA LEU A 172 17.27 -22.07 5.07
C LEU A 172 18.12 -22.93 6.03
N ARG A 173 19.05 -23.71 5.51
CA ARG A 173 19.92 -24.60 6.31
C ARG A 173 21.20 -23.95 6.83
N ALA A 174 21.50 -22.71 6.44
CA ALA A 174 22.74 -22.04 6.80
C ALA A 174 22.95 -21.95 8.32
N SER A 175 24.22 -21.97 8.73
CA SER A 175 24.62 -21.66 10.11
C SER A 175 25.15 -20.25 10.23
N ASN A 176 25.43 -19.60 9.11
CA ASN A 176 25.85 -18.22 9.04
C ASN A 176 24.62 -17.30 9.17
N GLU A 177 24.71 -16.32 10.05
CA GLU A 177 23.70 -15.28 10.25
C GLU A 177 24.32 -13.88 10.04
N ASP A 178 25.48 -13.83 9.37
CA ASP A 178 26.30 -12.64 9.23
C ASP A 178 26.46 -12.26 7.75
N TYR A 179 25.88 -11.13 7.37
CA TYR A 179 25.92 -10.59 6.01
C TYR A 179 27.31 -10.17 5.52
N THR A 180 28.27 -9.98 6.42
CA THR A 180 29.64 -9.65 6.05
C THR A 180 30.40 -10.83 5.44
N ARG A 181 29.81 -12.02 5.52
CA ARG A 181 30.36 -13.24 4.95
C ARG A 181 29.70 -13.58 3.63
N SER A 182 30.48 -14.06 2.70
CA SER A 182 29.97 -14.62 1.46
C SER A 182 29.29 -15.97 1.70
N GLY A 183 28.29 -16.29 0.89
CA GLY A 183 27.58 -17.57 0.93
C GLY A 183 26.19 -17.46 1.55
N SER A 184 25.61 -18.61 1.84
CA SER A 184 24.24 -18.72 2.31
C SER A 184 24.07 -18.19 3.73
N ILE A 185 22.97 -17.48 3.97
CA ILE A 185 22.69 -16.76 5.21
C ILE A 185 21.29 -17.11 5.72
N TYR A 186 21.21 -17.44 7.01
CA TYR A 186 19.94 -17.65 7.71
C TYR A 186 19.49 -16.35 8.40
N ILE A 187 18.34 -15.84 8.02
CA ILE A 187 17.79 -14.58 8.55
C ILE A 187 16.53 -14.77 9.42
N GLY A 188 16.30 -15.99 9.91
CA GLY A 188 15.25 -16.31 10.87
C GLY A 188 14.28 -17.38 10.43
N PRO A 189 13.27 -17.66 11.26
CA PRO A 189 12.26 -18.67 10.99
C PRO A 189 11.70 -18.58 9.58
N GLY A 190 11.77 -19.67 8.85
CA GLY A 190 11.41 -19.61 7.44
C GLY A 190 11.00 -20.93 6.82
N ILE A 191 10.60 -20.81 5.58
CA ILE A 191 9.99 -21.85 4.77
C ILE A 191 10.61 -21.86 3.37
N PHE A 192 10.73 -23.04 2.79
CA PHE A 192 11.24 -23.26 1.44
C PHE A 192 10.42 -24.33 0.74
N TRP A 193 10.03 -24.08 -0.49
CA TRP A 193 9.38 -25.09 -1.32
C TRP A 193 10.33 -25.59 -2.40
N ASN A 194 10.52 -26.90 -2.43
CA ASN A 194 11.41 -27.52 -3.40
C ASN A 194 10.65 -27.92 -4.66
N SER A 195 10.90 -27.21 -5.75
CA SER A 195 10.24 -27.43 -7.04
C SER A 195 10.49 -28.80 -7.67
N SER A 196 11.59 -29.49 -7.30
CA SER A 196 11.93 -30.81 -7.85
C SER A 196 11.14 -31.94 -7.19
N ASN A 197 11.03 -31.95 -5.86
CA ASN A 197 10.31 -33.01 -5.13
C ASN A 197 8.95 -32.57 -4.61
N LYS A 198 8.54 -31.31 -4.86
CA LYS A 198 7.25 -30.71 -4.46
C LYS A 198 6.98 -30.76 -2.96
N LYS A 199 8.04 -30.76 -2.14
CA LYS A 199 7.97 -30.77 -0.68
C LYS A 199 8.21 -29.39 -0.10
N ILE A 200 7.60 -29.16 1.06
CA ILE A 200 7.80 -27.94 1.86
C ILE A 200 8.81 -28.26 2.96
N TYR A 201 9.80 -27.40 3.13
CA TYR A 201 10.80 -27.47 4.19
C TYR A 201 10.63 -26.28 5.11
N ILE A 202 10.77 -26.49 6.41
CA ILE A 202 10.58 -25.43 7.40
C ILE A 202 11.65 -25.53 8.50
N ARG A 203 12.09 -24.36 8.96
CA ARG A 203 12.95 -24.20 10.12
C ARG A 203 12.43 -23.06 10.98
N LEU A 204 12.07 -23.35 12.23
CA LEU A 204 11.48 -22.37 13.17
C LEU A 204 12.50 -21.84 14.19
N LYS A 205 13.77 -22.23 14.08
CA LYS A 205 14.81 -21.76 14.99
C LYS A 205 14.99 -20.25 14.85
N PRO A 206 14.89 -19.46 15.95
CA PRO A 206 15.19 -18.03 15.91
C PRO A 206 16.63 -17.75 15.48
N SER A 207 16.85 -16.68 14.73
CA SER A 207 18.18 -16.11 14.49
C SER A 207 18.60 -15.19 15.65
N LYS A 208 19.82 -14.70 15.61
CA LYS A 208 20.29 -13.72 16.59
C LYS A 208 19.54 -12.40 16.49
N GLN A 209 19.03 -12.06 15.33
CA GLN A 209 18.35 -10.81 15.08
C GLN A 209 17.03 -10.72 15.84
N GLU A 210 16.14 -11.73 15.73
CA GLU A 210 14.89 -11.74 16.48
C GLU A 210 15.13 -11.71 17.97
N ILE A 211 16.13 -12.49 18.45
CA ILE A 211 16.51 -12.53 19.87
C ILE A 211 17.00 -11.15 20.34
N ALA A 212 17.86 -10.51 19.55
CA ALA A 212 18.39 -9.18 19.86
C ALA A 212 17.30 -8.12 19.87
N MET A 213 16.34 -8.22 18.96
CA MET A 213 15.18 -7.32 18.89
C MET A 213 14.10 -7.66 19.93
N GLY A 214 14.29 -8.75 20.70
CA GLY A 214 13.42 -9.18 21.79
C GLY A 214 12.05 -9.65 21.34
N TYR A 215 11.96 -10.16 20.12
CA TYR A 215 10.78 -10.91 19.70
C TYR A 215 10.69 -12.19 20.52
N ASN A 216 9.53 -12.40 21.09
CA ASN A 216 9.26 -13.61 21.88
C ASN A 216 8.82 -14.75 20.96
N ILE A 217 9.74 -15.14 20.04
CA ILE A 217 9.49 -16.29 19.17
C ILE A 217 9.38 -17.52 20.05
N PRO A 218 8.35 -18.37 19.84
CA PRO A 218 8.16 -19.57 20.63
C PRO A 218 9.44 -20.39 20.73
N SER A 219 9.86 -20.74 21.93
CA SER A 219 11.02 -21.61 22.19
C SER A 219 10.84 -23.01 21.59
N ASN A 220 9.59 -23.39 21.37
CA ASN A 220 9.24 -24.61 20.67
C ASN A 220 9.37 -24.43 19.16
N THR A 221 10.44 -24.96 18.61
CA THR A 221 10.77 -24.92 17.16
C THR A 221 10.23 -26.13 16.40
N ASP A 222 9.39 -26.93 16.99
CA ASP A 222 8.77 -28.12 16.36
C ASP A 222 7.43 -27.74 15.70
N PRO A 223 7.34 -27.72 14.36
CA PRO A 223 6.12 -27.37 13.65
C PRO A 223 4.98 -28.36 13.89
N ARG A 224 5.24 -29.55 14.48
CA ARG A 224 4.18 -30.53 14.83
C ARG A 224 3.37 -30.10 16.04
N SER A 225 3.89 -29.20 16.85
CA SER A 225 3.24 -28.67 18.07
C SER A 225 2.94 -27.18 18.04
N THR A 226 3.22 -26.54 16.91
CA THR A 226 2.97 -25.11 16.68
C THR A 226 1.93 -24.95 15.57
N PRO A 227 0.87 -24.14 15.76
CA PRO A 227 -0.08 -23.84 14.68
C PRO A 227 0.64 -23.18 13.51
N MET A 228 0.36 -23.67 12.30
CA MET A 228 0.98 -23.19 11.08
C MET A 228 -0.11 -22.73 10.10
N TYR A 229 0.18 -21.67 9.37
CA TYR A 229 -0.69 -21.09 8.35
C TYR A 229 0.08 -21.08 7.04
N ILE A 230 0.07 -22.21 6.35
CA ILE A 230 0.86 -22.43 5.12
C ILE A 230 -0.04 -22.23 3.91
N PHE A 231 0.43 -21.46 2.94
CA PHE A 231 -0.33 -21.17 1.72
C PHE A 231 0.60 -21.05 0.51
N SER A 232 0.03 -21.16 -0.66
CA SER A 232 0.76 -21.05 -1.93
C SER A 232 0.58 -19.67 -2.56
N ASP A 233 1.20 -19.50 -3.70
CA ASP A 233 1.07 -18.34 -4.56
C ASP A 233 -0.20 -18.47 -5.42
N HIS A 234 -1.35 -18.20 -4.81
CA HIS A 234 -2.67 -18.15 -5.44
C HIS A 234 -3.46 -16.95 -4.91
N GLU A 235 -4.67 -16.76 -5.41
CA GLU A 235 -5.61 -15.74 -5.03
C GLU A 235 -6.68 -16.31 -4.09
N ILE A 236 -7.28 -15.48 -3.23
CA ILE A 236 -8.52 -15.86 -2.54
C ILE A 236 -9.70 -15.52 -3.44
N ILE A 237 -9.82 -14.25 -3.85
CA ILE A 237 -10.91 -13.78 -4.70
C ILE A 237 -10.30 -13.04 -5.90
N THR A 238 -10.71 -13.44 -7.09
CA THR A 238 -10.41 -12.75 -8.35
C THR A 238 -11.69 -12.11 -8.89
N PHE A 239 -11.63 -10.81 -9.12
CA PHE A 239 -12.66 -10.11 -9.89
C PHE A 239 -12.28 -10.18 -11.37
N GLY A 240 -12.95 -11.08 -12.10
CA GLY A 240 -12.70 -11.28 -13.52
C GLY A 240 -13.26 -10.15 -14.40
N PRO A 241 -13.00 -10.18 -15.71
CA PRO A 241 -13.27 -9.08 -16.64
C PRO A 241 -14.74 -8.61 -16.72
N SER A 242 -15.67 -9.42 -16.27
CA SER A 242 -17.11 -9.11 -16.28
C SER A 242 -17.63 -8.60 -14.96
N SER A 243 -16.79 -8.52 -13.94
CA SER A 243 -17.19 -8.11 -12.59
C SER A 243 -17.50 -6.63 -12.54
N SER A 244 -18.72 -6.29 -12.13
CA SER A 244 -19.05 -4.89 -11.96
C SER A 244 -20.18 -4.67 -10.95
N TYR A 245 -20.20 -3.50 -10.30
CA TYR A 245 -21.19 -3.12 -9.29
C TYR A 245 -21.28 -4.14 -8.14
N ILE A 246 -20.14 -4.44 -7.51
CA ILE A 246 -20.01 -5.42 -6.43
C ILE A 246 -19.45 -4.75 -5.18
N SER A 247 -20.06 -5.03 -4.03
CA SER A 247 -19.56 -4.61 -2.72
C SER A 247 -19.27 -5.82 -1.84
N ILE A 248 -18.04 -5.88 -1.26
CA ILE A 248 -17.68 -6.84 -0.21
C ILE A 248 -17.39 -6.08 1.08
N GLU A 249 -18.05 -6.46 2.18
CA GLU A 249 -18.01 -5.70 3.42
C GLU A 249 -17.93 -6.59 4.67
N GLY A 250 -17.09 -6.20 5.64
CA GLY A 250 -17.05 -6.79 6.98
C GLY A 250 -16.53 -8.23 7.04
N ILE A 251 -15.69 -8.63 6.09
CA ILE A 251 -15.16 -9.99 5.98
C ILE A 251 -13.64 -9.95 6.13
N ASN A 252 -13.09 -10.79 6.99
CA ASN A 252 -11.65 -10.96 7.08
C ASN A 252 -11.18 -11.93 6.00
N ALA A 253 -10.15 -11.55 5.24
CA ALA A 253 -9.58 -12.40 4.20
C ALA A 253 -8.06 -12.51 4.38
N ARG A 254 -7.51 -13.75 4.37
CA ARG A 254 -6.12 -13.92 4.79
C ARG A 254 -5.45 -15.19 4.27
N TYR A 255 -4.13 -15.13 4.26
CA TYR A 255 -3.25 -16.26 3.98
C TYR A 255 -3.36 -16.80 2.55
N GLN A 256 -3.13 -15.89 1.60
CA GLN A 256 -2.74 -16.16 0.22
C GLN A 256 -1.81 -15.07 -0.28
N ASN A 257 -1.15 -15.27 -1.41
CA ASN A 257 -0.23 -14.27 -1.98
C ASN A 257 -1.00 -13.03 -2.40
N ASN A 258 -2.02 -13.18 -3.25
CA ASN A 258 -3.00 -12.16 -3.55
C ASN A 258 -4.30 -12.51 -2.83
N VAL A 259 -4.73 -11.68 -1.90
CA VAL A 259 -6.02 -11.89 -1.24
C VAL A 259 -7.14 -11.45 -2.17
N PHE A 260 -6.95 -10.32 -2.84
CA PHE A 260 -7.84 -9.81 -3.88
C PHE A 260 -7.05 -9.50 -5.14
N GLU A 261 -7.52 -9.99 -6.27
CA GLU A 261 -7.01 -9.65 -7.59
C GLU A 261 -8.13 -9.08 -8.46
N PHE A 262 -7.86 -7.93 -9.10
CA PHE A 262 -8.76 -7.27 -10.03
C PHE A 262 -8.16 -7.38 -11.42
N GLU A 263 -8.86 -8.07 -12.31
CA GLU A 263 -8.44 -8.26 -13.69
C GLU A 263 -8.99 -7.17 -14.62
N SER A 264 -8.27 -6.94 -15.71
CA SER A 264 -8.63 -5.96 -16.73
C SER A 264 -10.08 -6.11 -17.19
N GLY A 265 -10.85 -5.04 -17.14
CA GLY A 265 -12.27 -4.99 -17.47
C GLY A 265 -13.21 -5.05 -16.25
N SER A 266 -12.72 -5.34 -15.06
CA SER A 266 -13.51 -5.21 -13.84
C SER A 266 -13.69 -3.75 -13.45
N ASP A 267 -14.88 -3.38 -12.98
CA ASP A 267 -15.19 -2.00 -12.60
C ASP A 267 -16.24 -1.88 -11.49
N HIS A 268 -16.37 -0.68 -10.90
CA HIS A 268 -17.36 -0.36 -9.86
C HIS A 268 -17.37 -1.39 -8.72
N ILE A 269 -16.19 -1.63 -8.09
CA ILE A 269 -16.05 -2.58 -7.01
C ILE A 269 -15.65 -1.85 -5.73
N THR A 270 -16.30 -2.20 -4.63
CA THR A 270 -16.00 -1.65 -3.31
C THR A 270 -15.61 -2.76 -2.34
N LEU A 271 -14.44 -2.62 -1.70
CA LEU A 271 -14.06 -3.41 -0.53
C LEU A 271 -14.14 -2.51 0.70
N LYS A 272 -14.83 -2.97 1.76
CA LYS A 272 -15.09 -2.13 2.91
C LYS A 272 -15.00 -2.83 4.25
N ASN A 273 -14.35 -2.16 5.23
CA ASN A 273 -14.27 -2.63 6.63
C ASN A 273 -13.74 -4.07 6.74
N MET A 274 -12.54 -4.32 6.25
CA MET A 274 -11.97 -5.66 6.16
C MET A 274 -10.59 -5.72 6.81
N GLU A 275 -10.29 -6.88 7.42
CA GLU A 275 -8.94 -7.25 7.86
C GLU A 275 -8.30 -8.15 6.80
N ILE A 276 -7.14 -7.77 6.29
CA ILE A 276 -6.38 -8.52 5.30
C ILE A 276 -5.00 -8.82 5.88
N ALA A 277 -4.64 -10.09 5.96
CA ALA A 277 -3.35 -10.51 6.48
C ALA A 277 -2.68 -11.52 5.55
N GLY A 278 -1.39 -11.30 5.33
CA GLY A 278 -0.57 -12.22 4.56
C GLY A 278 -0.40 -11.84 3.10
N GLY A 279 0.36 -12.68 2.41
CA GLY A 279 0.72 -12.48 1.03
C GLY A 279 1.94 -11.60 0.83
N ARG A 280 2.42 -11.59 -0.39
CA ARG A 280 3.43 -10.66 -0.88
C ARG A 280 2.75 -9.38 -1.36
N THR A 281 1.65 -9.54 -2.09
CA THR A 281 0.85 -8.45 -2.63
C THR A 281 -0.63 -8.72 -2.33
N PRO A 282 -1.12 -8.42 -1.11
CA PRO A 282 -2.49 -8.74 -0.71
C PRO A 282 -3.58 -8.21 -1.65
N ILE A 283 -3.39 -7.03 -2.24
CA ILE A 283 -4.34 -6.43 -3.19
C ILE A 283 -3.60 -6.12 -4.49
N MET A 284 -4.01 -6.76 -5.57
CA MET A 284 -3.47 -6.58 -6.92
C MET A 284 -4.55 -6.01 -7.85
N ILE A 285 -4.28 -4.86 -8.44
CA ILE A 285 -5.18 -4.18 -9.40
C ILE A 285 -4.38 -3.98 -10.67
N ARG A 286 -4.72 -4.68 -11.77
CA ARG A 286 -3.95 -4.57 -13.00
C ARG A 286 -4.80 -4.59 -14.27
N GLY A 287 -4.28 -3.93 -15.29
CA GLY A 287 -4.96 -3.77 -16.57
C GLY A 287 -5.87 -2.54 -16.57
N ASP A 288 -6.87 -2.56 -17.45
CA ASP A 288 -7.90 -1.51 -17.53
C ASP A 288 -8.99 -1.76 -16.47
N VAL A 289 -8.66 -1.52 -15.21
CA VAL A 289 -9.55 -1.62 -14.03
C VAL A 289 -9.91 -0.22 -13.58
N ARG A 290 -11.16 0.04 -13.22
CA ARG A 290 -11.61 1.38 -12.85
C ARG A 290 -12.72 1.41 -11.80
N ASP A 291 -12.96 2.60 -11.25
CA ASP A 291 -14.04 2.85 -10.28
C ASP A 291 -13.94 1.90 -9.06
N ILE A 292 -12.74 1.78 -8.49
CA ILE A 292 -12.47 0.93 -7.33
C ILE A 292 -12.42 1.77 -6.06
N VAL A 293 -13.11 1.33 -5.03
CA VAL A 293 -13.08 1.96 -3.71
C VAL A 293 -12.60 0.97 -2.65
N LEU A 294 -11.50 1.30 -1.99
CA LEU A 294 -10.98 0.60 -0.82
C LEU A 294 -11.20 1.50 0.41
N ASP A 295 -12.13 1.14 1.29
CA ASP A 295 -12.54 1.98 2.42
C ASP A 295 -12.49 1.21 3.74
N GLY A 296 -11.64 1.66 4.67
CA GLY A 296 -11.52 1.03 5.98
C GLY A 296 -10.87 -0.36 5.95
N ILE A 297 -9.93 -0.59 5.04
CA ILE A 297 -9.18 -1.84 4.95
C ILE A 297 -7.97 -1.78 5.87
N HIS A 298 -7.77 -2.81 6.67
CA HIS A 298 -6.55 -2.99 7.44
C HIS A 298 -5.69 -4.09 6.81
N VAL A 299 -4.55 -3.72 6.24
CA VAL A 299 -3.55 -4.65 5.71
C VAL A 299 -2.39 -4.75 6.69
N SER A 300 -2.08 -5.97 7.13
CA SER A 300 -1.01 -6.16 8.11
C SER A 300 -0.04 -7.30 7.74
N ASP A 301 1.20 -7.15 8.24
CA ASP A 301 2.20 -8.21 8.36
C ASP A 301 2.56 -8.94 7.05
N ASN A 302 2.72 -8.19 5.93
CA ASN A 302 3.21 -8.81 4.70
C ASN A 302 4.74 -9.05 4.72
N VAL A 303 5.42 -8.68 5.80
CA VAL A 303 6.84 -8.93 6.03
C VAL A 303 7.06 -9.39 7.49
N PRO A 304 8.03 -10.31 7.76
CA PRO A 304 8.35 -10.66 9.14
C PRO A 304 8.78 -9.44 9.94
N PRO A 305 8.33 -9.28 11.20
CA PRO A 305 8.54 -8.04 11.94
C PRO A 305 10.01 -7.71 12.26
N TRP A 306 10.91 -8.70 12.26
CA TRP A 306 12.35 -8.52 12.49
C TRP A 306 13.16 -8.21 11.23
N ILE A 307 12.57 -8.30 10.05
CA ILE A 307 13.28 -8.06 8.78
C ILE A 307 13.57 -6.58 8.62
N ALA A 308 14.84 -6.27 8.41
CA ALA A 308 15.31 -4.94 8.06
C ALA A 308 15.41 -4.75 6.54
N TRP A 309 15.51 -3.51 6.09
CA TRP A 309 15.71 -3.19 4.68
C TRP A 309 16.93 -3.89 4.08
N SER A 310 18.01 -4.01 4.86
CA SER A 310 19.24 -4.69 4.45
C SER A 310 19.07 -6.18 4.16
N ASP A 311 18.15 -6.85 4.85
CA ASP A 311 17.90 -8.29 4.67
C ASP A 311 17.33 -8.60 3.27
N VAL A 312 16.76 -7.60 2.65
CA VAL A 312 16.06 -7.70 1.37
C VAL A 312 16.84 -7.05 0.22
N LYS A 313 17.50 -5.92 0.47
CA LYS A 313 18.17 -5.11 -0.57
C LYS A 313 19.69 -5.23 -0.60
N CYS A 314 20.32 -5.89 0.37
CA CYS A 314 21.79 -5.95 0.50
C CYS A 314 22.32 -7.38 0.56
N GLY A 315 23.59 -7.55 0.20
CA GLY A 315 24.30 -8.84 0.31
C GLY A 315 23.78 -9.92 -0.62
N THR A 316 23.64 -11.13 -0.12
CA THR A 316 23.08 -12.29 -0.84
C THR A 316 21.56 -12.23 -0.98
N GLN A 317 20.92 -11.29 -0.30
CA GLN A 317 19.48 -11.02 -0.37
C GLN A 317 18.57 -12.25 -0.11
N PRO A 318 18.79 -13.02 0.98
CA PRO A 318 17.96 -14.19 1.25
C PRO A 318 16.48 -13.86 1.48
N GLY A 319 16.17 -12.59 1.77
CA GLY A 319 14.82 -12.08 1.91
C GLY A 319 14.25 -11.38 0.67
N HIS A 320 14.88 -11.54 -0.51
CA HIS A 320 14.44 -10.83 -1.73
C HIS A 320 12.96 -11.08 -2.07
N SER A 321 12.46 -12.29 -1.87
CA SER A 321 11.05 -12.64 -2.05
C SER A 321 10.07 -11.90 -1.11
N LEU A 322 10.59 -11.19 -0.09
CA LEU A 322 9.79 -10.31 0.77
C LEU A 322 9.55 -8.91 0.17
N GLN A 323 10.18 -8.58 -0.97
CA GLN A 323 9.85 -7.36 -1.70
C GLN A 323 8.45 -7.47 -2.28
N GLY A 324 7.47 -6.96 -1.56
CA GLY A 324 6.09 -6.95 -1.97
C GLY A 324 5.42 -5.66 -1.50
N THR A 325 4.23 -5.40 -1.99
CA THR A 325 3.49 -4.20 -1.65
C THR A 325 2.13 -4.58 -1.07
N ALA A 326 1.57 -3.77 -0.18
CA ALA A 326 0.23 -4.03 0.33
C ALA A 326 -0.83 -3.87 -0.76
N ILE A 327 -0.67 -2.88 -1.64
CA ILE A 327 -1.51 -2.68 -2.81
C ILE A 327 -0.63 -2.40 -4.01
N SER A 328 -0.76 -3.20 -5.08
CA SER A 328 -0.17 -2.91 -6.39
C SER A 328 -1.25 -2.43 -7.35
N ILE A 329 -0.97 -1.32 -8.04
CA ILE A 329 -1.84 -0.73 -9.06
C ILE A 329 -1.00 -0.64 -10.33
N GLU A 330 -1.32 -1.45 -11.32
CA GLU A 330 -0.49 -1.66 -12.51
C GLU A 330 -1.21 -1.30 -13.81
N ASP A 331 -0.43 -1.13 -14.85
CA ASP A 331 -0.90 -0.81 -16.19
C ASP A 331 -1.75 0.48 -16.25
N SER A 332 -2.92 0.41 -16.85
CA SER A 332 -3.83 1.55 -17.05
C SER A 332 -4.96 1.64 -16.03
N ALA A 333 -4.82 1.02 -14.88
CA ALA A 333 -5.82 1.10 -13.81
C ALA A 333 -6.07 2.55 -13.36
N HIS A 334 -7.33 2.92 -13.15
CA HIS A 334 -7.70 4.31 -12.92
C HIS A 334 -9.00 4.50 -12.14
N ASP A 335 -9.27 5.75 -11.74
CA ASP A 335 -10.46 6.09 -10.93
C ASP A 335 -10.51 5.26 -9.64
N ILE A 336 -9.40 5.25 -8.89
CA ILE A 336 -9.25 4.44 -7.69
C ILE A 336 -9.18 5.34 -6.46
N GLU A 337 -10.06 5.08 -5.49
CA GLU A 337 -10.08 5.74 -4.20
C GLU A 337 -9.65 4.79 -3.09
N ILE A 338 -8.63 5.17 -2.31
CA ILE A 338 -8.12 4.41 -1.16
C ILE A 338 -8.20 5.31 0.07
N LYS A 339 -9.09 4.98 1.00
CA LYS A 339 -9.36 5.84 2.13
C LYS A 339 -9.63 5.10 3.44
N ASN A 340 -9.38 5.79 4.56
CA ASN A 340 -9.61 5.28 5.91
C ASN A 340 -8.91 3.94 6.19
N CYS A 341 -7.89 3.60 5.39
CA CYS A 341 -7.19 2.33 5.48
C CYS A 341 -6.02 2.41 6.47
N ILE A 342 -5.64 1.25 7.00
CA ILE A 342 -4.48 1.09 7.87
C ILE A 342 -3.54 0.08 7.22
N PHE A 343 -2.29 0.49 7.00
CA PHE A 343 -1.22 -0.36 6.50
C PHE A 343 -0.18 -0.51 7.60
N GLU A 344 -0.04 -1.69 8.15
CA GLU A 344 0.87 -1.92 9.27
C GLU A 344 1.87 -3.02 8.97
N ASN A 345 3.16 -2.75 9.22
CA ASN A 345 4.24 -3.72 9.07
C ASN A 345 4.32 -4.30 7.64
N THR A 346 4.43 -3.40 6.66
CA THR A 346 4.55 -3.74 5.23
C THR A 346 5.97 -3.52 4.71
N TRP A 347 6.32 -4.17 3.60
CA TRP A 347 7.53 -3.83 2.86
C TRP A 347 7.31 -2.48 2.14
N ASP A 348 6.45 -2.45 1.13
CA ASP A 348 5.91 -1.21 0.57
C ASP A 348 4.43 -1.08 0.92
N GLY A 349 3.91 0.14 0.94
CA GLY A 349 2.51 0.40 1.18
C GLY A 349 1.70 0.28 -0.11
N ILE A 350 1.79 1.27 -0.98
CA ILE A 350 1.10 1.30 -2.28
C ILE A 350 2.13 1.49 -3.38
N ASP A 351 2.11 0.62 -4.36
CA ASP A 351 2.92 0.73 -5.56
C ASP A 351 2.00 0.99 -6.75
N ALA A 352 2.07 2.21 -7.29
CA ALA A 352 1.32 2.60 -8.47
C ALA A 352 2.31 2.70 -9.65
N ASN A 353 2.28 1.69 -10.50
CA ASN A 353 3.22 1.53 -11.57
C ASN A 353 2.70 1.98 -12.93
N GLU A 354 3.63 2.16 -13.84
CA GLU A 354 3.43 2.38 -15.26
C GLU A 354 2.51 3.54 -15.61
N THR A 355 1.25 3.29 -15.95
CA THR A 355 0.34 4.28 -16.53
C THR A 355 -0.95 4.48 -15.75
N ALA A 356 -0.97 4.06 -14.48
CA ALA A 356 -2.08 4.30 -13.58
C ALA A 356 -2.39 5.80 -13.45
N TYR A 357 -3.65 6.17 -13.37
CA TYR A 357 -4.05 7.58 -13.30
C TYR A 357 -5.36 7.80 -12.54
N ASN A 358 -5.60 9.06 -12.14
CA ASN A 358 -6.75 9.46 -11.33
C ASN A 358 -6.87 8.61 -10.05
N LEU A 359 -5.81 8.68 -9.23
CA LEU A 359 -5.75 7.97 -7.95
C LEU A 359 -5.95 8.96 -6.81
N HIS A 360 -6.92 8.69 -5.94
CA HIS A 360 -7.17 9.46 -4.73
C HIS A 360 -6.87 8.62 -3.49
N ILE A 361 -5.78 8.93 -2.80
CA ILE A 361 -5.27 8.19 -1.65
C ILE A 361 -5.28 9.11 -0.43
N HIS A 362 -6.26 8.94 0.49
CA HIS A 362 -6.47 9.90 1.54
C HIS A 362 -6.97 9.31 2.87
N ASP A 363 -6.75 10.04 3.94
CA ASP A 363 -7.18 9.66 5.29
C ASP A 363 -6.68 8.28 5.75
N ASN A 364 -5.54 7.83 5.22
CA ASN A 364 -4.95 6.54 5.55
C ASN A 364 -3.85 6.67 6.62
N VAL A 365 -3.62 5.57 7.33
CA VAL A 365 -2.51 5.44 8.27
C VAL A 365 -1.55 4.38 7.78
N PHE A 366 -0.31 4.77 7.54
CA PHE A 366 0.80 3.87 7.23
C PHE A 366 1.73 3.81 8.43
N LYS A 367 2.07 2.61 8.88
CA LYS A 367 2.89 2.40 10.07
C LYS A 367 3.85 1.24 9.90
N GLY A 368 5.14 1.54 10.03
CA GLY A 368 6.18 0.51 9.97
C GLY A 368 6.46 -0.02 8.57
N THR A 369 6.33 0.80 7.53
CA THR A 369 6.73 0.46 6.17
C THR A 369 8.24 0.46 6.06
N ARG A 370 8.81 -0.61 5.46
CA ARG A 370 10.26 -0.85 5.39
C ARG A 370 10.95 -0.11 4.26
N ASP A 371 10.28 0.06 3.13
CA ASP A 371 10.82 0.78 1.98
C ASP A 371 9.91 1.98 1.66
N ASP A 372 9.09 1.94 0.65
CA ASP A 372 8.29 3.07 0.20
C ASP A 372 6.83 3.01 0.72
N VAL A 373 6.33 4.10 1.31
CA VAL A 373 4.91 4.16 1.69
C VAL A 373 4.04 4.24 0.45
N VAL A 374 4.40 5.13 -0.48
CA VAL A 374 3.80 5.18 -1.81
C VAL A 374 4.90 5.33 -2.84
N GLN A 375 5.00 4.39 -3.75
CA GLN A 375 5.89 4.43 -4.90
C GLN A 375 5.06 4.77 -6.15
N LEU A 376 5.43 5.87 -6.82
CA LEU A 376 4.74 6.33 -8.01
C LEU A 376 5.60 6.07 -9.25
N GLY A 377 5.13 5.27 -10.17
CA GLY A 377 5.76 5.06 -11.46
C GLY A 377 5.83 6.36 -12.26
N SER A 378 6.83 6.47 -13.13
CA SER A 378 7.04 7.67 -13.95
C SER A 378 5.91 7.93 -14.95
N GLY A 379 5.17 6.90 -15.32
CA GLY A 379 4.02 6.99 -16.22
C GLY A 379 2.69 7.35 -15.54
N CYS A 380 2.64 7.34 -14.21
CA CYS A 380 1.45 7.69 -13.44
C CYS A 380 1.12 9.18 -13.55
N SER A 381 -0.16 9.50 -13.65
CA SER A 381 -0.64 10.87 -13.75
C SER A 381 -1.92 11.10 -12.95
N ASP A 382 -2.18 12.37 -12.61
CA ASP A 382 -3.38 12.79 -11.90
C ASP A 382 -3.56 12.05 -10.56
N ILE A 383 -2.65 12.31 -9.64
CA ILE A 383 -2.59 11.67 -8.32
C ILE A 383 -2.90 12.71 -7.25
N GLU A 384 -3.80 12.39 -6.33
CA GLU A 384 -4.00 13.16 -5.11
C GLU A 384 -3.69 12.29 -3.89
N PHE A 385 -2.65 12.66 -3.13
CA PHE A 385 -2.24 12.01 -1.90
C PHE A 385 -2.33 12.99 -0.75
N ASN A 386 -3.36 12.84 0.10
CA ASN A 386 -3.66 13.85 1.09
C ASN A 386 -4.21 13.30 2.42
N HIS A 387 -4.08 14.06 3.49
CA HIS A 387 -4.55 13.73 4.85
C HIS A 387 -4.08 12.36 5.36
N ASN A 388 -3.02 11.81 4.79
CA ASN A 388 -2.46 10.56 5.24
C ASN A 388 -1.49 10.78 6.41
N LYS A 389 -1.41 9.79 7.28
CA LYS A 389 -0.50 9.76 8.42
C LYS A 389 0.51 8.64 8.26
N LEU A 390 1.75 8.99 7.98
CA LEU A 390 2.87 8.07 7.78
C LEU A 390 3.73 8.08 9.04
N LEU A 391 3.72 6.97 9.78
CA LEU A 391 4.38 6.87 11.08
C LEU A 391 5.42 5.75 11.09
N PHE A 392 6.61 6.05 11.59
CA PHE A 392 7.68 5.06 11.72
C PHE A 392 8.02 4.39 10.38
N VAL A 393 8.09 5.18 9.32
CA VAL A 393 8.31 4.73 7.96
C VAL A 393 9.71 5.09 7.48
N SER A 394 10.24 4.31 6.53
CA SER A 394 11.54 4.58 5.94
C SER A 394 11.48 5.73 4.95
N LYS A 395 10.57 5.64 4.00
CA LYS A 395 10.34 6.67 2.97
C LYS A 395 8.86 7.04 2.95
N GLY A 396 8.57 8.26 2.56
CA GLY A 396 7.21 8.71 2.35
C GLY A 396 6.71 8.39 0.94
N VAL A 397 6.64 9.41 0.09
CA VAL A 397 6.30 9.26 -1.32
C VAL A 397 7.60 9.19 -2.14
N SER A 398 7.73 8.18 -2.96
CA SER A 398 8.87 8.03 -3.85
C SER A 398 8.43 7.92 -5.31
N ARG A 399 9.42 7.95 -6.18
CA ARG A 399 9.22 7.79 -7.61
C ARG A 399 10.07 6.68 -8.16
N GLU A 400 9.51 5.86 -9.03
CA GLU A 400 10.25 4.89 -9.81
C GLU A 400 10.28 5.24 -11.31
N GLY A 401 11.43 4.95 -11.93
CA GLY A 401 11.63 5.10 -13.36
C GLY A 401 11.96 6.51 -13.84
N SER A 402 12.22 6.66 -15.13
CA SER A 402 12.64 7.89 -15.80
C SER A 402 11.74 8.31 -16.98
N GLY A 403 10.62 7.63 -17.17
CA GLY A 403 9.67 7.91 -18.26
C GLY A 403 8.88 9.20 -18.06
N SER A 404 8.11 9.54 -19.05
CA SER A 404 7.10 10.61 -18.97
C SER A 404 5.71 9.97 -18.94
N PRO A 405 4.74 10.57 -18.25
CA PRO A 405 3.39 10.05 -18.22
C PRO A 405 2.79 10.04 -19.63
N LEU A 406 1.97 9.05 -19.91
CA LEU A 406 1.26 8.94 -21.19
C LEU A 406 0.08 9.91 -21.27
N ARG A 407 -0.35 10.45 -20.13
CA ARG A 407 -1.49 11.36 -20.01
C ARG A 407 -1.07 12.59 -19.22
N PRO A 408 -1.56 13.78 -19.57
CA PRO A 408 -1.33 14.97 -18.74
C PRO A 408 -2.08 14.83 -17.42
N GLY A 409 -1.47 15.28 -16.32
CA GLY A 409 -2.06 15.29 -15.00
C GLY A 409 -1.20 16.08 -14.02
N THR A 410 -1.59 16.08 -12.77
CA THR A 410 -0.83 16.73 -11.69
C THR A 410 -0.77 15.80 -10.48
N LYS A 411 0.39 15.73 -9.83
CA LYS A 411 0.55 15.04 -8.56
C LYS A 411 0.41 16.04 -7.42
N TYR A 412 -0.71 15.96 -6.70
CA TYR A 412 -0.99 16.77 -5.51
C TYR A 412 -0.64 15.98 -4.25
N ILE A 413 0.35 16.44 -3.49
CA ILE A 413 0.78 15.82 -2.23
C ILE A 413 0.58 16.87 -1.13
N HIS A 414 -0.47 16.74 -0.33
CA HIS A 414 -0.81 17.80 0.61
C HIS A 414 -1.47 17.33 1.90
N HIS A 415 -1.35 18.13 2.94
CA HIS A 415 -1.95 17.87 4.25
C HIS A 415 -1.56 16.51 4.86
N ASN A 416 -0.40 15.96 4.49
CA ASN A 416 0.09 14.71 5.05
C ASN A 416 1.03 14.94 6.23
N ILE A 417 0.97 14.05 7.20
CA ILE A 417 1.97 13.93 8.26
C ILE A 417 2.92 12.80 7.87
N ILE A 418 4.19 13.11 7.65
CA ILE A 418 5.24 12.17 7.27
C ILE A 418 6.29 12.17 8.36
N ASP A 419 6.21 11.23 9.29
CA ASP A 419 7.13 11.12 10.42
C ASP A 419 8.09 9.94 10.22
N CYS A 420 9.29 10.26 9.74
CA CYS A 420 10.42 9.34 9.63
C CYS A 420 11.38 9.46 10.83
N SER A 421 11.03 10.18 11.90
CA SER A 421 11.92 10.43 13.03
C SER A 421 12.25 9.17 13.84
N LYS A 422 11.38 8.17 13.78
CA LYS A 422 11.51 6.90 14.46
C LYS A 422 11.14 5.74 13.52
N PRO A 423 11.94 5.44 12.51
CA PRO A 423 11.62 4.35 11.60
C PRO A 423 11.69 3.01 12.32
N MET A 424 10.81 2.12 11.94
CA MET A 424 10.87 0.74 12.41
C MET A 424 11.93 -0.03 11.63
N LEU A 425 13.07 -0.25 12.26
CA LEU A 425 14.10 -1.16 11.81
C LEU A 425 13.69 -2.60 12.12
N GLY A 426 13.01 -3.24 11.18
CA GLY A 426 12.66 -4.61 11.39
C GLY A 426 11.97 -4.84 12.74
N GLY A 427 10.75 -4.34 12.96
CA GLY A 427 10.03 -4.74 14.13
C GLY A 427 9.25 -3.66 14.88
N ARG A 428 8.49 -4.12 15.85
CA ARG A 428 7.61 -3.33 16.71
C ARG A 428 8.35 -2.56 17.84
N ARG A 429 9.68 -2.51 17.81
CA ARG A 429 10.48 -1.86 18.86
C ARG A 429 10.86 -0.43 18.51
N ASP A 430 11.01 0.35 19.56
CA ASP A 430 11.50 1.71 19.50
C ASP A 430 12.92 1.72 18.87
N PRO A 431 13.17 2.47 17.79
CA PRO A 431 14.49 2.57 17.17
C PRO A 431 15.53 3.24 18.08
N ASP A 432 15.15 3.88 19.17
CA ASP A 432 16.06 4.35 20.21
C ASP A 432 16.59 3.19 21.09
N ASP A 433 16.14 1.94 20.87
CA ASP A 433 16.66 0.79 21.58
C ASP A 433 18.09 0.47 21.11
N VAL A 434 19.02 0.55 22.05
CA VAL A 434 20.48 0.35 21.89
C VAL A 434 20.85 -0.97 21.21
N LEU A 435 19.93 -1.92 21.10
CA LEU A 435 20.13 -3.20 20.44
C LEU A 435 20.19 -3.07 18.92
N SER A 436 19.54 -2.08 18.34
CA SER A 436 19.62 -1.80 16.90
C SER A 436 21.04 -1.36 16.50
N GLU A 437 21.78 -0.70 17.39
CA GLU A 437 23.16 -0.29 17.15
C GLU A 437 24.18 -1.46 17.17
N LYS A 438 23.84 -2.56 17.82
CA LYS A 438 24.75 -3.73 17.93
C LYS A 438 24.78 -4.63 16.70
N TYR A 439 23.84 -4.48 15.79
CA TYR A 439 23.77 -5.27 14.56
C TYR A 439 24.59 -4.72 13.40
N HIS A 440 25.36 -3.69 13.64
CA HIS A 440 26.36 -3.25 12.70
C HIS A 440 27.51 -4.26 12.70
N GLY A 441 27.85 -4.77 11.54
CA GLY A 441 28.86 -5.81 11.38
C GLY A 441 30.10 -5.63 12.25
N PRO A 442 30.87 -6.69 12.46
CA PRO A 442 31.92 -6.76 13.46
C PRO A 442 33.01 -5.69 13.37
N ASN A 443 33.08 -4.95 12.28
CA ASN A 443 34.12 -3.96 12.04
C ASN A 443 33.68 -2.51 12.23
N GLY A 444 32.46 -2.25 12.62
CA GLY A 444 31.97 -0.88 12.82
C GLY A 444 32.02 0.00 11.56
N ASP A 445 32.27 -0.61 10.42
CA ASP A 445 32.35 0.04 9.11
C ASP A 445 30.98 0.28 8.52
N GLY A 446 29.97 0.18 9.33
CA GLY A 446 28.65 0.79 9.17
C GLY A 446 28.04 0.83 7.78
N MET A 447 28.67 0.09 6.91
CA MET A 447 28.70 0.49 5.54
C MET A 447 27.40 0.30 4.84
N VAL A 448 26.70 -0.65 5.05
CA VAL A 448 25.61 -0.95 4.14
C VAL A 448 24.34 -1.29 4.94
N TRP A 449 24.57 -1.68 6.13
CA TRP A 449 23.64 -2.37 6.98
C TRP A 449 22.72 -1.46 7.77
N ALA A 450 23.18 -0.24 7.97
CA ALA A 450 22.49 0.74 8.77
C ALA A 450 21.95 1.90 7.96
N ARG A 451 21.47 1.58 6.78
CA ARG A 451 20.53 2.50 6.13
C ARG A 451 19.12 1.97 6.39
N PRO A 452 18.60 2.17 7.59
CA PRO A 452 17.19 1.93 7.87
C PRO A 452 16.31 2.82 7.02
N PHE A 453 16.94 3.82 6.41
CA PHE A 453 16.30 4.83 5.62
C PHE A 453 16.76 4.64 4.18
N GLY A 454 15.83 4.44 3.30
CA GLY A 454 16.09 4.62 1.88
C GLY A 454 16.73 5.98 1.62
N ARG A 455 17.27 6.17 0.44
CA ARG A 455 17.97 7.42 0.08
C ARG A 455 17.10 8.67 0.15
N HIS A 456 15.79 8.54 0.30
CA HIS A 456 14.81 9.60 0.06
C HIS A 456 13.72 9.58 1.11
N GLN A 457 14.02 10.05 2.32
CA GLN A 457 12.99 10.31 3.32
C GLN A 457 12.07 11.46 2.84
N GLY A 458 10.81 11.42 3.21
CA GLY A 458 9.85 12.44 2.84
C GLY A 458 9.26 12.22 1.45
N ILE A 459 9.51 13.13 0.53
CA ILE A 459 8.93 13.12 -0.82
C ILE A 459 10.03 13.24 -1.85
N GLU A 460 10.11 12.24 -2.75
CA GLU A 460 11.02 12.24 -3.89
C GLU A 460 10.29 12.68 -5.15
N PHE A 461 10.77 13.75 -5.77
CA PHE A 461 10.21 14.22 -7.02
C PHE A 461 10.68 13.40 -8.22
N GLY A 462 9.90 13.49 -9.29
CA GLY A 462 10.25 12.92 -10.57
C GLY A 462 10.05 13.85 -11.76
N GLY A 463 10.55 13.45 -12.92
CA GLY A 463 10.17 14.04 -14.19
C GLY A 463 8.73 13.63 -14.58
N GLY A 464 8.18 14.25 -15.58
CA GLY A 464 6.84 13.97 -16.07
C GLY A 464 5.84 15.06 -15.67
N ASP A 465 4.81 14.67 -14.92
CA ASP A 465 3.77 15.59 -14.50
C ASP A 465 4.26 16.68 -13.53
N PRO A 466 3.57 17.82 -13.47
CA PRO A 466 3.73 18.79 -12.39
C PRO A 466 3.52 18.16 -11.01
N TRP A 467 4.41 18.48 -10.08
CA TRP A 467 4.26 18.11 -8.67
C TRP A 467 3.90 19.35 -7.85
N LYS A 468 2.86 19.25 -7.05
CA LYS A 468 2.39 20.29 -6.14
C LYS A 468 2.36 19.76 -4.72
N ILE A 469 3.29 20.22 -3.90
CA ILE A 469 3.54 19.72 -2.55
C ILE A 469 3.32 20.87 -1.57
N TYR A 470 2.24 20.80 -0.82
CA TYR A 470 1.87 21.90 0.06
C TYR A 470 1.16 21.43 1.33
N HIS A 471 1.30 22.24 2.36
CA HIS A 471 0.69 21.97 3.66
C HIS A 471 0.99 20.58 4.23
N ASN A 472 2.19 20.03 4.01
CA ASN A 472 2.59 18.80 4.68
C ASN A 472 3.42 19.10 5.92
N THR A 473 3.39 18.20 6.90
CA THR A 473 4.31 18.18 8.04
C THR A 473 5.26 17.00 7.85
N ILE A 474 6.55 17.28 7.62
CA ILE A 474 7.56 16.29 7.29
C ILE A 474 8.66 16.32 8.33
N ILE A 475 8.89 15.19 9.00
CA ILE A 475 9.87 15.04 10.08
C ILE A 475 10.87 13.97 9.68
N PHE A 476 12.14 14.38 9.53
CA PHE A 476 13.22 13.46 9.20
C PHE A 476 13.72 12.71 10.41
N GLY A 477 14.11 11.47 10.16
CA GLY A 477 14.60 10.56 11.15
C GLY A 477 16.05 10.79 11.54
N LYS A 478 16.45 10.12 12.60
CA LYS A 478 17.81 10.04 13.10
C LYS A 478 18.56 8.96 12.31
N GLU A 479 19.68 9.33 11.72
CA GLU A 479 20.62 8.36 11.17
C GLU A 479 21.27 7.58 12.32
N LEU A 480 21.18 6.26 12.31
CA LEU A 480 21.62 5.42 13.41
C LEU A 480 23.13 5.46 13.66
N ASN A 481 23.96 5.98 12.75
CA ASN A 481 25.40 5.86 12.86
C ASN A 481 26.26 7.11 12.63
N GLY A 482 25.72 8.24 12.35
CA GLY A 482 26.54 9.46 12.16
C GLY A 482 27.62 9.35 11.08
N LYS A 483 27.66 8.28 10.31
CA LYS A 483 28.61 8.08 9.23
C LYS A 483 27.89 8.03 7.89
N GLY A 484 27.97 9.12 7.20
CA GLY A 484 27.87 9.15 5.78
C GLY A 484 26.49 9.03 5.22
N ALA A 485 25.86 10.12 5.29
CA ALA A 485 25.11 10.69 4.20
C ALA A 485 24.44 9.66 3.29
N GLY A 486 23.43 9.03 3.75
CA GLY A 486 22.31 8.76 2.88
C GLY A 486 21.83 10.10 2.34
N HIS A 487 21.34 10.15 1.17
CA HIS A 487 20.81 11.37 0.58
C HIS A 487 19.42 11.65 1.14
N GLU A 488 19.35 12.30 2.29
CA GLU A 488 18.13 12.62 3.01
C GLU A 488 17.66 14.00 2.58
N TYR A 489 16.84 14.06 1.54
CA TYR A 489 16.38 15.32 1.03
C TYR A 489 14.88 15.32 0.86
N ILE A 490 14.21 16.35 1.35
CA ILE A 490 12.82 16.62 1.03
C ILE A 490 12.66 16.98 -0.43
N LEU A 491 13.67 17.61 -0.97
CA LEU A 491 13.65 18.28 -2.27
C LEU A 491 14.86 17.82 -3.07
N GLU A 492 15.03 16.50 -3.25
CA GLU A 492 16.06 15.99 -4.15
C GLU A 492 15.50 15.88 -5.56
N SER A 493 16.25 16.38 -6.50
CA SER A 493 16.02 16.17 -7.92
C SER A 493 14.88 16.97 -8.54
N PHE A 494 14.93 18.28 -8.41
CA PHE A 494 14.21 19.12 -9.37
C PHE A 494 14.74 18.84 -10.78
N TYR A 495 13.88 18.40 -11.64
CA TYR A 495 14.22 18.12 -13.04
C TYR A 495 13.88 19.33 -13.90
N PRO A 496 14.82 19.79 -14.75
CA PRO A 496 14.55 20.89 -15.67
C PRO A 496 13.36 20.56 -16.58
N GLY A 497 12.55 21.58 -16.84
CA GLY A 497 11.40 21.44 -17.73
C GLY A 497 10.14 20.86 -17.10
N TYR A 498 10.18 20.48 -15.81
CA TYR A 498 9.00 19.96 -15.11
C TYR A 498 8.61 20.89 -13.97
N PRO A 499 7.37 21.39 -13.94
CA PRO A 499 6.87 22.22 -12.84
C PRO A 499 6.87 21.47 -11.52
N GLN A 500 7.55 22.01 -10.52
CA GLN A 500 7.62 21.47 -9.16
C GLN A 500 7.41 22.61 -8.18
N GLU A 501 6.31 22.54 -7.45
CA GLU A 501 5.85 23.63 -6.61
C GLU A 501 5.71 23.16 -5.17
N VAL A 502 6.43 23.79 -4.22
CA VAL A 502 6.53 23.36 -2.82
C VAL A 502 6.21 24.52 -1.89
N TYR A 503 5.05 24.47 -1.25
CA TYR A 503 4.54 25.60 -0.49
C TYR A 503 4.03 25.23 0.90
N ASN A 504 4.25 26.13 1.87
CA ASN A 504 3.56 26.10 3.17
C ASN A 504 3.76 24.80 3.96
N ASN A 505 4.82 24.04 3.71
CA ASN A 505 5.11 22.83 4.46
C ASN A 505 5.84 23.15 5.77
N ILE A 506 5.71 22.28 6.75
CA ILE A 506 6.57 22.22 7.93
C ILE A 506 7.61 21.13 7.72
N ILE A 507 8.87 21.48 7.89
CA ILE A 507 10.03 20.64 7.59
C ILE A 507 10.93 20.59 8.81
N ILE A 508 10.98 19.45 9.49
CA ILE A 508 11.73 19.27 10.72
C ILE A 508 12.86 18.27 10.50
N GLN A 509 14.08 18.70 10.82
CA GLN A 509 15.25 17.84 10.83
C GLN A 509 15.62 17.49 12.27
N THR A 510 15.61 16.20 12.61
CA THR A 510 15.99 15.72 13.93
C THR A 510 17.44 15.27 14.04
N MET A 511 18.23 15.47 12.99
CA MET A 511 19.63 15.08 12.87
C MET A 511 20.55 16.24 12.54
N ASP A 512 21.87 15.99 12.64
CA ASP A 512 22.89 16.92 12.14
C ASP A 512 23.09 16.73 10.63
N HIS A 513 22.08 17.11 9.84
CA HIS A 513 22.11 17.04 8.38
C HIS A 513 21.46 18.27 7.75
N TRP A 514 21.51 18.38 6.41
CA TRP A 514 20.86 19.47 5.68
C TRP A 514 19.33 19.38 5.78
N LEU A 515 18.68 20.52 5.85
CA LEU A 515 17.23 20.62 5.84
C LEU A 515 16.64 20.67 4.44
N ALA A 516 17.40 21.22 3.49
CA ALA A 516 16.99 21.28 2.11
C ALA A 516 18.20 21.20 1.19
N ARG A 517 18.03 20.54 0.06
CA ARG A 517 18.98 20.51 -1.04
C ARG A 517 18.26 20.90 -2.30
N ASP A 518 18.81 21.81 -3.03
CA ASP A 518 18.31 22.12 -4.35
C ASP A 518 18.94 21.23 -5.42
N CYS A 519 18.37 21.22 -6.54
CA CYS A 519 18.88 20.49 -7.66
C CYS A 519 19.70 21.29 -8.66
N ARG A 520 20.19 20.54 -9.64
CA ARG A 520 21.29 20.89 -10.52
C ARG A 520 20.98 21.93 -11.59
N VAL A 521 19.71 22.20 -11.90
CA VAL A 521 19.35 23.13 -12.98
C VAL A 521 18.04 23.83 -12.67
N ALA A 522 18.11 25.14 -12.50
CA ALA A 522 16.95 26.00 -12.38
C ALA A 522 16.57 26.59 -13.74
N ASP A 523 15.33 26.42 -14.14
CA ASP A 523 14.80 26.99 -15.39
C ASP A 523 13.56 27.88 -15.19
N GLY A 524 13.16 28.09 -13.93
CA GLY A 524 11.97 28.86 -13.54
C GLY A 524 10.70 28.05 -13.43
N SER A 525 10.73 26.75 -13.72
CA SER A 525 9.57 25.85 -13.52
C SER A 525 9.46 25.32 -12.08
N GLN A 526 10.51 25.50 -11.26
CA GLN A 526 10.55 25.07 -9.87
C GLN A 526 10.31 26.26 -8.94
N ILE A 527 9.41 26.10 -7.99
CA ILE A 527 9.06 27.13 -7.00
C ILE A 527 9.03 26.50 -5.61
N CYS A 528 9.70 27.16 -4.66
CA CYS A 528 9.71 26.74 -3.27
C CYS A 528 9.56 27.97 -2.38
N ASP A 529 8.44 28.12 -1.68
CA ASP A 529 8.19 29.31 -0.87
C ASP A 529 7.21 29.08 0.27
N GLY A 530 7.31 29.89 1.31
CA GLY A 530 6.40 29.89 2.43
C GLY A 530 6.58 28.73 3.41
N ASN A 531 7.60 27.89 3.27
CA ASN A 531 7.81 26.74 4.15
C ASN A 531 8.42 27.16 5.49
N ILE A 532 8.18 26.34 6.54
CA ILE A 532 8.86 26.44 7.82
C ILE A 532 9.93 25.38 7.90
N TYR A 533 11.12 25.79 8.27
CA TYR A 533 12.27 24.92 8.50
C TYR A 533 12.67 24.94 9.97
N TYR A 534 12.87 23.76 10.55
CA TYR A 534 13.33 23.65 11.92
C TYR A 534 14.33 22.51 12.08
N ARG A 535 15.39 22.77 12.78
CA ARG A 535 16.36 21.76 13.21
C ARG A 535 16.28 21.59 14.72
N SER A 536 15.89 20.40 15.18
CA SER A 536 15.79 20.11 16.62
C SER A 536 17.12 19.80 17.29
N VAL A 537 18.17 19.45 16.50
CA VAL A 537 19.49 19.07 17.01
C VAL A 537 20.57 19.97 16.42
N ALA A 538 21.40 20.58 17.25
CA ALA A 538 22.59 21.30 16.83
C ALA A 538 23.75 20.31 16.64
N GLY A 539 24.39 20.34 15.48
CA GLY A 539 25.53 19.47 15.18
C GLY A 539 26.70 20.20 14.51
N PRO A 540 27.88 19.56 14.41
CA PRO A 540 29.09 20.19 13.87
C PRO A 540 29.02 20.51 12.38
N LYS A 541 28.19 19.85 11.62
CA LYS A 541 28.04 20.09 10.16
C LYS A 541 27.12 21.26 9.81
N ASN A 542 26.44 21.85 10.74
CA ASN A 542 25.69 23.12 10.74
C ASN A 542 25.29 23.73 9.39
N TYR A 543 24.99 22.90 8.40
CA TYR A 543 24.48 23.40 7.12
C TYR A 543 22.95 23.27 7.11
N PHE A 544 22.32 24.42 6.93
CA PHE A 544 20.87 24.49 6.84
C PHE A 544 20.38 24.21 5.43
N PHE A 545 21.07 24.78 4.46
CA PHE A 545 20.68 24.76 3.06
C PHE A 545 21.90 24.49 2.17
N ARG A 546 21.73 23.64 1.19
CA ARG A 546 22.72 23.41 0.14
C ARG A 546 22.10 23.75 -1.21
N SER A 547 22.68 24.73 -1.89
CA SER A 547 22.34 25.05 -3.26
C SER A 547 23.43 24.55 -4.20
N TRP A 548 23.07 23.99 -5.33
CA TRP A 548 23.97 23.60 -6.38
C TRP A 548 23.45 24.07 -7.73
N GLU A 549 24.08 25.06 -8.32
CA GLU A 549 23.73 25.61 -9.62
C GLU A 549 24.89 25.46 -10.62
N GLU A 550 24.67 24.66 -11.66
CA GLU A 550 25.63 24.60 -12.77
C GLU A 550 25.80 25.95 -13.49
N LYS A 551 24.75 26.76 -13.53
CA LYS A 551 24.75 28.07 -14.17
C LYS A 551 25.48 29.17 -13.38
N LEU A 552 25.72 28.95 -12.09
CA LEU A 552 26.49 29.85 -11.23
C LEU A 552 27.96 29.40 -11.05
N GLY A 553 28.38 28.38 -11.79
CA GLY A 553 29.68 27.74 -11.66
C GLY A 553 29.54 26.47 -10.79
N SER A 554 29.95 25.35 -11.29
CA SER A 554 29.75 23.97 -10.77
C SER A 554 30.13 23.69 -9.29
N SER A 555 29.93 24.66 -8.40
CA SER A 555 30.28 24.60 -6.98
C SER A 555 29.03 24.47 -6.12
N SER A 556 29.08 23.57 -5.14
CA SER A 556 28.04 23.51 -4.10
C SER A 556 28.21 24.66 -3.11
N TYR A 557 27.13 25.36 -2.84
CA TYR A 557 27.09 26.45 -1.87
C TYR A 557 26.35 25.97 -0.62
N TYR A 558 26.91 26.24 0.55
CA TYR A 558 26.39 25.80 1.83
C TYR A 558 26.03 26.99 2.70
N PHE A 559 24.82 27.02 3.20
CA PHE A 559 24.30 28.06 4.08
C PHE A 559 24.00 27.51 5.45
N LYS A 560 24.38 28.23 6.49
CA LYS A 560 24.15 27.84 7.88
C LYS A 560 22.74 28.15 8.39
N SER A 561 22.04 29.01 7.67
CA SER A 561 20.67 29.42 7.97
C SER A 561 19.94 29.89 6.71
N LEU A 562 18.62 29.91 6.77
CA LEU A 562 17.80 30.51 5.70
C LEU A 562 18.11 32.02 5.55
N SER A 563 18.36 32.70 6.65
CA SER A 563 18.77 34.12 6.63
C SER A 563 20.09 34.33 5.90
N ALA A 564 21.07 33.44 6.12
CA ALA A 564 22.34 33.48 5.41
C ALA A 564 22.17 33.28 3.89
N PHE A 565 21.26 32.39 3.48
CA PHE A 565 20.92 32.21 2.06
C PHE A 565 20.26 33.47 1.49
N LYS A 566 19.25 34.01 2.16
CA LYS A 566 18.51 35.20 1.71
C LYS A 566 19.37 36.46 1.61
N SER A 567 20.40 36.57 2.40
CA SER A 567 21.35 37.69 2.36
C SER A 567 22.51 37.53 1.36
N SER A 568 22.59 36.37 0.71
CA SER A 568 23.66 36.08 -0.26
C SER A 568 23.33 36.62 -1.66
N PRO A 569 24.36 36.88 -2.50
CA PRO A 569 24.16 37.20 -3.91
C PRO A 569 23.43 36.07 -4.68
N LEU A 570 23.54 34.83 -4.23
CA LEU A 570 22.85 33.69 -4.82
C LEU A 570 21.33 33.77 -4.67
N PHE A 571 20.84 34.37 -3.60
CA PHE A 571 19.41 34.59 -3.43
C PHE A 571 18.83 35.50 -4.50
N ASP A 572 19.57 36.57 -4.89
CA ASP A 572 19.16 37.44 -5.98
C ASP A 572 19.25 36.72 -7.34
N ALA A 573 20.27 35.89 -7.54
CA ALA A 573 20.39 35.05 -8.71
C ALA A 573 19.25 33.97 -8.76
N SER A 574 18.88 33.39 -7.61
CA SER A 574 17.81 32.41 -7.53
C SER A 574 16.47 33.01 -7.92
N ARG A 575 16.22 34.29 -7.66
CA ARG A 575 14.99 34.98 -8.12
C ARG A 575 14.87 35.06 -9.64
N LYS A 576 15.98 34.95 -10.36
CA LYS A 576 15.97 34.89 -11.81
C LYS A 576 15.60 33.53 -12.35
N TYR A 577 15.97 32.48 -11.64
CA TYR A 577 15.79 31.09 -12.06
C TYR A 577 14.61 30.43 -11.33
N TYR A 578 14.40 30.78 -10.04
CA TYR A 578 13.33 30.29 -9.18
C TYR A 578 12.46 31.47 -8.76
N ALA A 579 11.39 31.73 -9.44
CA ALA A 579 10.45 32.78 -9.08
C ALA A 579 9.48 32.29 -7.99
N PRO A 580 9.25 33.04 -6.91
CA PRO A 580 9.62 34.44 -6.61
C PRO A 580 11.00 34.62 -5.98
N GLY A 581 11.85 33.63 -6.02
CA GLY A 581 13.09 33.48 -5.27
C GLY A 581 12.84 32.47 -4.14
N TRP A 582 13.69 31.43 -4.08
CA TRP A 582 13.49 30.33 -3.15
C TRP A 582 13.34 30.81 -1.72
N GLU A 583 12.23 30.39 -1.08
CA GLU A 583 11.90 30.70 0.31
C GLU A 583 11.91 32.19 0.65
N LYS A 584 11.50 33.04 -0.28
CA LYS A 584 11.36 34.48 0.01
C LYS A 584 10.50 34.72 1.25
N ASN A 585 9.39 33.98 1.38
CA ASN A 585 8.46 34.02 2.50
C ASN A 585 8.67 32.87 3.51
N GLY A 586 9.61 31.98 3.23
CA GLY A 586 9.99 30.90 4.13
C GLY A 586 10.58 31.40 5.46
N THR A 587 10.42 30.61 6.51
CA THR A 587 10.91 30.96 7.85
C THR A 587 11.70 29.81 8.47
N GLU A 588 12.68 30.17 9.30
CA GLU A 588 13.43 29.24 10.14
C GLU A 588 12.96 29.44 11.58
N ALA A 589 12.10 28.54 12.05
CA ALA A 589 11.51 28.63 13.39
C ALA A 589 11.04 27.26 13.88
N ASN A 590 11.03 27.06 15.21
CA ASN A 590 10.38 25.89 15.79
C ASN A 590 8.85 25.99 15.53
N PRO A 591 8.24 25.06 14.81
CA PRO A 591 6.80 25.10 14.51
C PRO A 591 5.92 24.89 15.74
N GLN A 592 6.49 24.47 16.88
CA GLN A 592 5.80 24.23 18.14
C GLN A 592 4.63 23.24 18.00
N LEU A 593 4.93 22.08 17.42
CA LEU A 593 3.95 21.00 17.29
C LEU A 593 3.78 20.27 18.62
N ASP A 594 2.53 19.88 18.91
CA ASP A 594 2.25 18.93 20.00
C ASP A 594 2.54 17.47 19.59
N LYS A 595 2.26 16.51 20.50
CA LYS A 595 2.48 15.07 20.24
C LYS A 595 1.60 14.50 19.12
N ASP A 596 0.53 15.19 18.74
CA ASP A 596 -0.41 14.80 17.70
C ASP A 596 -0.22 15.63 16.41
N TYR A 597 0.89 16.39 16.36
CA TYR A 597 1.35 17.21 15.22
C TYR A 597 0.56 18.51 14.99
N TYR A 598 -0.28 18.93 15.93
CA TYR A 598 -0.97 20.21 15.83
C TYR A 598 -0.02 21.36 16.21
N PRO A 599 0.03 22.43 15.41
CA PRO A 599 0.79 23.62 15.78
C PRO A 599 0.11 24.37 16.94
N ALA A 600 0.93 25.00 17.78
CA ALA A 600 0.43 25.88 18.82
C ALA A 600 -0.39 27.03 18.22
N PRO A 601 -1.49 27.48 18.84
CA PRO A 601 -2.38 28.53 18.30
C PRO A 601 -1.67 29.83 17.92
N ASP A 602 -0.67 30.24 18.70
CA ASP A 602 0.13 31.44 18.47
C ASP A 602 1.53 31.12 17.95
N GLY A 603 1.77 29.88 17.52
CA GLY A 603 3.06 29.40 17.03
C GLY A 603 3.38 29.88 15.60
N PRO A 604 4.63 29.77 15.18
CA PRO A 604 5.08 30.19 13.84
C PRO A 604 4.37 29.48 12.69
N ALA A 605 3.79 28.30 12.94
CA ALA A 605 3.05 27.53 11.95
C ALA A 605 1.58 27.94 11.85
N ALA A 606 1.04 28.63 12.86
CA ALA A 606 -0.36 29.04 12.90
C ALA A 606 -0.72 30.10 11.86
N THR A 607 0.28 30.82 11.34
CA THR A 607 0.07 31.94 10.41
C THR A 607 1.18 32.00 9.36
N GLY A 608 0.98 32.88 8.36
CA GLY A 608 2.02 33.23 7.40
C GLY A 608 2.14 32.27 6.23
N ALA A 609 1.17 31.41 6.02
CA ALA A 609 1.06 30.68 4.76
C ALA A 609 0.84 31.66 3.62
N ILE A 610 1.48 31.40 2.48
CA ILE A 610 1.21 32.18 1.26
C ILE A 610 -0.08 31.66 0.60
N PRO A 611 -0.88 32.56 0.00
CA PRO A 611 -2.07 32.15 -0.73
C PRO A 611 -1.71 31.22 -1.90
N LEU A 612 -2.43 30.14 -2.03
CA LEU A 612 -2.32 29.19 -3.15
C LEU A 612 -3.52 29.35 -4.10
N PRO A 613 -3.40 28.93 -5.36
CA PRO A 613 -4.52 28.99 -6.31
C PRO A 613 -5.73 28.23 -5.79
N SER A 614 -6.89 28.85 -5.79
CA SER A 614 -8.14 28.23 -5.29
C SER A 614 -8.59 26.99 -6.06
N SER A 615 -7.98 26.70 -7.20
CA SER A 615 -8.19 25.48 -7.97
C SER A 615 -7.42 24.27 -7.43
N TRP A 616 -6.51 24.46 -6.48
CA TRP A 616 -5.81 23.35 -5.85
C TRP A 616 -6.70 22.67 -4.81
N PRO A 617 -6.68 21.32 -4.72
CA PRO A 617 -7.55 20.62 -3.79
C PRO A 617 -7.18 20.86 -2.31
N GLY A 618 -8.14 20.62 -1.41
CA GLY A 618 -7.95 20.61 0.03
C GLY A 618 -7.63 21.97 0.68
N LEU A 619 -7.76 23.09 -0.02
CA LEU A 619 -7.50 24.42 0.54
C LEU A 619 -8.72 24.94 1.31
N ASP A 620 -8.58 25.06 2.62
CA ASP A 620 -9.61 25.58 3.54
C ASP A 620 -9.56 27.10 3.73
N GLY A 621 -8.62 27.77 3.07
CA GLY A 621 -8.38 29.23 3.22
C GLY A 621 -7.69 29.62 4.52
N GLY A 622 -7.24 28.63 5.33
CA GLY A 622 -6.47 28.85 6.54
C GLY A 622 -5.08 29.41 6.24
N GLY A 623 -4.65 30.41 7.01
CA GLY A 623 -3.32 31.00 6.86
C GLY A 623 -2.20 30.22 7.57
N TYR A 624 -2.42 28.99 7.95
CA TYR A 624 -1.47 28.12 8.65
C TYR A 624 -0.55 27.34 7.70
N ARG A 625 0.53 26.80 8.24
CA ARG A 625 1.49 25.95 7.52
C ARG A 625 1.51 24.54 8.11
N GLY A 626 1.79 23.54 7.28
CA GLY A 626 1.78 22.15 7.70
C GLY A 626 0.47 21.42 7.48
N ALA A 627 0.38 20.17 7.93
CA ALA A 627 -0.72 19.27 7.64
C ALA A 627 -2.02 19.61 8.40
N LEU A 628 -1.89 20.14 9.61
CA LEU A 628 -3.02 20.37 10.49
C LEU A 628 -3.15 21.86 10.86
N PRO A 629 -4.38 22.37 10.97
CA PRO A 629 -4.62 23.72 11.48
C PRO A 629 -4.26 23.80 12.97
N PRO A 630 -3.98 25.01 13.50
CA PRO A 630 -3.84 25.20 14.93
C PRO A 630 -5.11 24.80 15.66
N GLN A 631 -4.95 24.13 16.80
CA GLN A 631 -6.12 23.84 17.64
C GLN A 631 -6.69 25.15 18.20
N THR A 632 -7.97 25.36 18.02
CA THR A 632 -8.67 26.43 18.74
C THR A 632 -8.67 26.14 20.22
N PRO A 633 -8.32 27.13 21.09
CA PRO A 633 -8.27 26.96 22.54
C PRO A 633 -9.57 26.45 23.15
#